data_4a69dbcbcac72ab5987e75105aadb014
#
_entry.id   4a69dbcbcac72ab5987e75105aadb014
#
_cell.length_a   1.000
_cell.length_b   1.000
_cell.length_c   1.000
_cell.angle_alpha   90.00
_cell.angle_beta   90.00
_cell.angle_gamma   90.00
#
_symmetry.space_group_name_H-M   'P 1'
#
loop_
_entity.id
_entity.type
_entity.pdbx_description
1 polymer ?
#
loop_
_entity_poly.entity_id
_entity_poly.type
_entity_poly.pdbx_seq_one_letter_code
_entity_poly.pdbx_strand_id
1 'polypeptide(L)'
;RDARTVSPTEGCSVDEATEVLRNIARIHSRFWNDHRVPSIGDIAESVERWGPPANHGWIALAERYGSKAGDALAQFEWVKDNTLAWVEHRAGSPQTLAHGEFQPENVLFTNEPTGKNVLIDWQFGGAGPGICDVAMFIISSLTVEERRTHEDSLLKTYHDVLTADGTFDYSFEEMFFDYRAAAAMTLFKALLKAGWTATPGSRSDIFEISDALFERTLAAAQDLAPVEALKEAMARNRA
;
A
#
# COMPACT_ATOMS: atom_id res chain seq x y z
N ARG A 1 -27.97 5.75 8.51
CA ARG A 1 -27.59 5.77 7.07
C ARG A 1 -26.66 4.61 6.86
N ASP A 2 -27.00 3.77 5.89
CA ASP A 2 -26.41 2.45 5.74
C ASP A 2 -25.04 2.54 5.06
N ALA A 3 -24.01 2.60 5.87
CA ALA A 3 -22.62 2.42 5.42
C ALA A 3 -22.09 1.09 5.95
N ARG A 4 -21.27 0.40 5.16
CA ARG A 4 -20.60 -0.84 5.54
C ARG A 4 -19.10 -0.71 5.40
N THR A 5 -18.37 -1.44 6.21
CA THR A 5 -16.99 -1.81 5.95
C THR A 5 -16.96 -3.15 5.21
N VAL A 6 -15.86 -3.46 4.55
CA VAL A 6 -15.63 -4.79 3.98
C VAL A 6 -14.67 -5.57 4.88
N SER A 7 -14.80 -6.89 4.86
CA SER A 7 -13.84 -7.74 5.52
C SER A 7 -12.50 -7.68 4.78
N PRO A 8 -11.37 -7.50 5.48
CA PRO A 8 -10.05 -7.59 4.85
C PRO A 8 -9.80 -8.91 4.11
N THR A 9 -10.46 -10.00 4.52
CA THR A 9 -10.35 -11.31 3.86
C THR A 9 -11.12 -11.35 2.54
N GLU A 10 -12.29 -10.72 2.48
CA GLU A 10 -13.13 -10.68 1.27
C GLU A 10 -12.66 -9.61 0.28
N GLY A 11 -12.31 -8.42 0.80
CA GLY A 11 -12.00 -7.26 -0.01
C GLY A 11 -13.25 -6.54 -0.55
N CYS A 12 -13.10 -5.73 -1.59
CA CYS A 12 -14.18 -5.00 -2.23
C CYS A 12 -14.28 -5.37 -3.72
N SER A 13 -15.42 -5.04 -4.35
CA SER A 13 -15.57 -5.23 -5.80
C SER A 13 -14.71 -4.25 -6.60
N VAL A 14 -14.45 -4.58 -7.86
CA VAL A 14 -13.70 -3.73 -8.80
C VAL A 14 -14.36 -2.36 -9.00
N ASP A 15 -15.69 -2.31 -9.04
CA ASP A 15 -16.46 -1.07 -9.16
C ASP A 15 -16.29 -0.19 -7.91
N GLU A 16 -16.34 -0.79 -6.72
CA GLU A 16 -16.07 -0.09 -5.47
C GLU A 16 -14.63 0.41 -5.40
N ALA A 17 -13.67 -0.42 -5.79
CA ALA A 17 -12.26 -0.02 -5.86
C ALA A 17 -12.05 1.17 -6.81
N THR A 18 -12.73 1.16 -7.96
CA THR A 18 -12.69 2.27 -8.93
C THR A 18 -13.14 3.58 -8.31
N GLU A 19 -14.27 3.59 -7.59
CA GLU A 19 -14.78 4.80 -6.94
C GLU A 19 -13.89 5.27 -5.76
N VAL A 20 -13.32 4.33 -5.02
CA VAL A 20 -12.37 4.65 -3.93
C VAL A 20 -11.11 5.31 -4.52
N LEU A 21 -10.57 4.77 -5.60
CA LEU A 21 -9.39 5.34 -6.28
C LEU A 21 -9.67 6.73 -6.86
N ARG A 22 -10.86 6.97 -7.41
CA ARG A 22 -11.28 8.33 -7.83
C ARG A 22 -11.33 9.31 -6.65
N ASN A 23 -11.80 8.85 -5.50
CA ASN A 23 -11.90 9.69 -4.31
C ASN A 23 -10.50 10.07 -3.79
N ILE A 24 -9.63 9.10 -3.58
CA ILE A 24 -8.28 9.38 -3.07
C ILE A 24 -7.45 10.17 -4.09
N ALA A 25 -7.62 9.94 -5.41
CA ALA A 25 -6.94 10.71 -6.46
C ALA A 25 -7.25 12.22 -6.38
N ARG A 26 -8.51 12.60 -6.09
CA ARG A 26 -8.88 14.01 -5.90
C ARG A 26 -8.20 14.62 -4.68
N ILE A 27 -8.07 13.85 -3.60
CA ILE A 27 -7.33 14.30 -2.40
C ILE A 27 -5.86 14.48 -2.75
N HIS A 28 -5.25 13.49 -3.41
CA HIS A 28 -3.85 13.53 -3.80
C HIS A 28 -3.56 14.69 -4.77
N SER A 29 -4.41 14.92 -5.77
CA SER A 29 -4.29 16.06 -6.68
C SER A 29 -4.37 17.39 -5.92
N ARG A 30 -5.32 17.53 -5.01
CA ARG A 30 -5.55 18.77 -4.24
C ARG A 30 -4.37 19.17 -3.37
N PHE A 31 -3.62 18.21 -2.85
CA PHE A 31 -2.51 18.41 -1.92
C PHE A 31 -1.14 18.07 -2.53
N TRP A 32 -1.04 17.97 -3.85
CA TRP A 32 0.19 17.63 -4.55
C TRP A 32 1.31 18.63 -4.28
N ASN A 33 2.40 18.16 -3.67
CA ASN A 33 3.53 18.98 -3.24
C ASN A 33 3.15 20.17 -2.34
N ASP A 34 2.05 20.08 -1.61
CA ASP A 34 1.61 21.14 -0.72
C ASP A 34 2.40 21.09 0.60
N HIS A 35 3.27 22.07 0.79
CA HIS A 35 4.13 22.22 1.98
C HIS A 35 3.36 22.41 3.30
N ARG A 36 2.05 22.63 3.24
CA ARG A 36 1.19 22.74 4.43
C ARG A 36 0.79 21.37 4.99
N VAL A 37 0.96 20.31 4.23
CA VAL A 37 0.73 18.95 4.73
C VAL A 37 1.85 18.59 5.70
N PRO A 38 1.53 18.26 6.96
CA PRO A 38 2.56 17.92 7.94
C PRO A 38 3.26 16.61 7.58
N SER A 39 4.55 16.52 7.85
CA SER A 39 5.28 15.25 7.71
C SER A 39 4.79 14.22 8.73
N ILE A 40 4.81 12.95 8.36
CA ILE A 40 4.49 11.83 9.26
C ILE A 40 5.75 11.51 10.09
N GLY A 41 5.95 12.18 11.21
CA GLY A 41 6.95 11.83 12.19
C GLY A 41 8.41 11.77 11.70
N ASP A 42 9.30 11.33 12.58
CA ASP A 42 10.71 11.09 12.27
C ASP A 42 10.89 9.69 11.64
N ILE A 43 11.64 9.63 10.54
CA ILE A 43 11.91 8.38 9.80
C ILE A 43 12.70 7.40 10.65
N ALA A 44 13.73 7.87 11.38
CA ALA A 44 14.57 7.01 12.21
C ALA A 44 13.76 6.42 13.37
N GLU A 45 12.92 7.24 14.00
CA GLU A 45 11.98 6.81 15.05
C GLU A 45 10.98 5.76 14.55
N SER A 46 10.50 5.92 13.33
CA SER A 46 9.62 4.95 12.67
C SER A 46 10.32 3.63 12.44
N VAL A 47 11.55 3.63 11.97
CA VAL A 47 12.34 2.40 11.73
C VAL A 47 12.64 1.68 13.04
N GLU A 48 13.00 2.40 14.10
CA GLU A 48 13.24 1.83 15.42
C GLU A 48 11.96 1.18 16.00
N ARG A 49 10.82 1.84 15.85
CA ARG A 49 9.53 1.35 16.33
C ARG A 49 9.06 0.10 15.59
N TRP A 50 9.20 0.06 14.26
CA TRP A 50 8.60 -0.98 13.42
C TRP A 50 9.53 -2.13 13.07
N GLY A 51 10.84 -1.98 13.28
CA GLY A 51 11.84 -3.02 13.03
C GLY A 51 11.58 -4.33 13.79
N PRO A 52 11.42 -4.31 15.12
CA PRO A 52 11.17 -5.53 15.89
C PRO A 52 9.91 -6.30 15.45
N PRO A 53 8.72 -5.69 15.29
CA PRO A 53 7.55 -6.38 14.74
C PRO A 53 7.78 -6.97 13.35
N ALA A 54 8.47 -6.24 12.45
CA ALA A 54 8.78 -6.74 11.10
C ALA A 54 9.69 -7.96 11.14
N ASN A 55 10.67 -8.02 12.05
CA ASN A 55 11.52 -9.19 12.25
C ASN A 55 10.73 -10.40 12.75
N HIS A 56 9.82 -10.22 13.72
CA HIS A 56 8.96 -11.29 14.19
C HIS A 56 8.04 -11.79 13.07
N GLY A 57 7.48 -10.88 12.27
CA GLY A 57 6.66 -11.23 11.13
C GLY A 57 7.41 -12.00 10.05
N TRP A 58 8.65 -11.63 9.77
CA TRP A 58 9.53 -12.37 8.86
C TRP A 58 9.68 -13.85 9.30
N ILE A 59 10.01 -14.08 10.57
CA ILE A 59 10.16 -15.43 11.10
C ILE A 59 8.86 -16.23 10.92
N ALA A 60 7.72 -15.64 11.32
CA ALA A 60 6.41 -16.28 11.22
C ALA A 60 6.02 -16.61 9.77
N LEU A 61 6.27 -15.70 8.83
CA LEU A 61 5.97 -15.91 7.40
C LEU A 61 6.92 -16.92 6.76
N ALA A 62 8.21 -16.90 7.10
CA ALA A 62 9.19 -17.86 6.60
C ALA A 62 8.88 -19.29 7.06
N GLU A 63 8.49 -19.47 8.33
CA GLU A 63 8.06 -20.76 8.86
C GLU A 63 6.78 -21.28 8.18
N ARG A 64 5.78 -20.40 7.98
CA ARG A 64 4.46 -20.81 7.49
C ARG A 64 4.43 -20.99 5.97
N TYR A 65 5.13 -20.15 5.22
CA TYR A 65 5.01 -20.06 3.76
C TYR A 65 6.31 -20.31 2.99
N GLY A 66 7.43 -20.52 3.66
CA GLY A 66 8.74 -20.61 3.02
C GLY A 66 8.82 -21.60 1.84
N SER A 67 8.12 -22.73 1.94
CA SER A 67 8.06 -23.73 0.87
C SER A 67 7.16 -23.31 -0.32
N LYS A 68 6.23 -22.37 -0.13
CA LYS A 68 5.28 -21.90 -1.16
C LYS A 68 5.71 -20.60 -1.81
N ALA A 69 6.44 -19.76 -1.08
CA ALA A 69 6.78 -18.42 -1.49
C ALA A 69 7.97 -18.35 -2.46
N GLY A 70 8.84 -19.38 -2.47
CA GLY A 70 10.00 -19.41 -3.36
C GLY A 70 10.85 -18.13 -3.27
N ASP A 71 11.36 -17.66 -4.41
CA ASP A 71 12.21 -16.47 -4.48
C ASP A 71 11.52 -15.16 -4.06
N ALA A 72 10.18 -15.12 -4.11
CA ALA A 72 9.44 -13.92 -3.69
C ALA A 72 9.63 -13.61 -2.19
N LEU A 73 9.90 -14.63 -1.35
CA LEU A 73 10.16 -14.42 0.06
C LEU A 73 11.42 -13.57 0.31
N ALA A 74 12.43 -13.66 -0.55
CA ALA A 74 13.63 -12.84 -0.48
C ALA A 74 13.34 -11.33 -0.62
N GLN A 75 12.25 -10.95 -1.30
CA GLN A 75 11.84 -9.55 -1.40
C GLN A 75 11.33 -9.02 -0.05
N PHE A 76 10.60 -9.82 0.71
CA PHE A 76 10.16 -9.44 2.06
C PHE A 76 11.36 -9.26 3.00
N GLU A 77 12.33 -10.16 2.93
CA GLU A 77 13.56 -10.06 3.71
C GLU A 77 14.33 -8.79 3.35
N TRP A 78 14.52 -8.53 2.07
CA TRP A 78 15.21 -7.33 1.62
C TRP A 78 14.53 -6.04 2.09
N VAL A 79 13.20 -5.95 1.99
CA VAL A 79 12.42 -4.78 2.44
C VAL A 79 12.61 -4.54 3.93
N LYS A 80 12.60 -5.59 4.73
CA LYS A 80 12.85 -5.55 6.18
C LYS A 80 14.25 -5.05 6.52
N ASP A 81 15.26 -5.58 5.83
CA ASP A 81 16.67 -5.29 6.13
C ASP A 81 17.11 -3.91 5.59
N ASN A 82 16.36 -3.33 4.67
CA ASN A 82 16.67 -2.04 4.05
C ASN A 82 15.63 -0.96 4.35
N THR A 83 14.89 -1.08 5.46
CA THR A 83 13.76 -0.20 5.79
C THR A 83 14.14 1.28 5.79
N LEU A 84 15.26 1.66 6.40
CA LEU A 84 15.71 3.05 6.43
C LEU A 84 15.94 3.60 5.02
N ALA A 85 16.66 2.87 4.18
CA ALA A 85 17.03 3.35 2.85
C ALA A 85 15.82 3.60 1.94
N TRP A 86 14.80 2.72 1.96
CA TRP A 86 13.63 2.92 1.12
C TRP A 86 12.65 3.96 1.71
N VAL A 87 12.60 4.12 3.04
CA VAL A 87 11.81 5.20 3.66
C VAL A 87 12.43 6.57 3.36
N GLU A 88 13.76 6.71 3.43
CA GLU A 88 14.47 7.93 3.01
C GLU A 88 14.23 8.23 1.52
N HIS A 89 14.29 7.23 0.67
CA HIS A 89 13.98 7.40 -0.76
C HIS A 89 12.57 7.96 -0.98
N ARG A 90 11.56 7.44 -0.27
CA ARG A 90 10.19 7.93 -0.35
C ARG A 90 10.04 9.40 0.01
N ALA A 91 10.82 9.90 0.96
CA ALA A 91 10.80 11.30 1.34
C ALA A 91 11.23 12.25 0.20
N GLY A 92 12.00 11.76 -0.77
CA GLY A 92 12.41 12.49 -1.97
C GLY A 92 11.43 12.40 -3.15
N SER A 93 10.42 11.56 -3.09
CA SER A 93 9.39 11.41 -4.13
C SER A 93 8.35 12.54 -4.05
N PRO A 94 7.55 12.80 -5.11
CA PRO A 94 6.43 13.74 -5.03
C PRO A 94 5.51 13.44 -3.85
N GLN A 95 5.23 14.45 -3.04
CA GLN A 95 4.47 14.32 -1.81
C GLN A 95 3.03 14.79 -2.00
N THR A 96 2.10 14.18 -1.27
CA THR A 96 0.73 14.67 -1.14
C THR A 96 0.20 14.39 0.27
N LEU A 97 -1.08 14.66 0.53
CA LEU A 97 -1.73 14.16 1.75
C LEU A 97 -2.01 12.66 1.57
N ALA A 98 -1.04 11.84 1.93
CA ALA A 98 -1.19 10.39 1.96
C ALA A 98 -1.99 9.96 3.19
N HIS A 99 -2.78 8.90 3.05
CA HIS A 99 -3.53 8.28 4.15
C HIS A 99 -2.60 7.47 5.09
N GLY A 100 -1.58 6.83 4.51
CA GLY A 100 -0.56 6.07 5.23
C GLY A 100 -0.95 4.65 5.65
N GLU A 101 -2.26 4.35 5.74
CA GLU A 101 -2.81 3.02 6.01
C GLU A 101 -4.08 2.77 5.18
N PHE A 102 -3.94 2.91 3.86
CA PHE A 102 -5.06 2.86 2.94
C PHE A 102 -5.42 1.41 2.56
N GLN A 103 -6.23 0.79 3.42
CA GLN A 103 -6.70 -0.60 3.34
C GLN A 103 -8.24 -0.62 3.29
N PRO A 104 -8.88 -1.73 2.87
CA PRO A 104 -10.33 -1.78 2.68
C PRO A 104 -11.12 -1.56 3.97
N GLU A 105 -10.58 -1.94 5.12
CA GLU A 105 -11.20 -1.69 6.42
C GLU A 105 -11.29 -0.20 6.79
N ASN A 106 -10.46 0.65 6.18
CA ASN A 106 -10.46 2.09 6.37
C ASN A 106 -11.32 2.85 5.35
N VAL A 107 -12.21 2.13 4.67
CA VAL A 107 -13.18 2.69 3.74
C VAL A 107 -14.60 2.32 4.17
N LEU A 108 -15.46 3.33 4.34
CA LEU A 108 -16.90 3.14 4.51
C LEU A 108 -17.57 3.22 3.14
N PHE A 109 -18.15 2.13 2.70
CA PHE A 109 -18.93 2.03 1.47
C PHE A 109 -20.38 2.36 1.76
N THR A 110 -20.98 3.25 0.98
CA THR A 110 -22.39 3.62 1.14
C THR A 110 -23.23 2.92 0.10
N ASN A 111 -24.46 2.55 0.47
CA ASN A 111 -25.45 1.96 -0.45
C ASN A 111 -26.13 3.00 -1.34
N GLU A 112 -25.61 4.24 -1.39
CA GLU A 112 -26.18 5.28 -2.25
C GLU A 112 -25.83 5.01 -3.73
N PRO A 113 -26.75 5.29 -4.67
CA PRO A 113 -26.52 5.10 -6.11
C PRO A 113 -25.32 5.89 -6.67
N THR A 114 -24.81 6.86 -5.90
CA THR A 114 -23.68 7.72 -6.29
C THR A 114 -22.32 7.09 -6.04
N GLY A 115 -22.25 5.85 -5.51
CA GLY A 115 -20.99 5.17 -5.21
C GLY A 115 -20.11 5.89 -4.19
N LYS A 116 -20.71 6.76 -3.36
CA LYS A 116 -19.95 7.52 -2.37
C LYS A 116 -19.29 6.58 -1.36
N ASN A 117 -18.02 6.80 -1.13
CA ASN A 117 -17.27 6.18 -0.06
C ASN A 117 -16.67 7.26 0.85
N VAL A 118 -16.37 6.89 2.09
CA VAL A 118 -15.74 7.78 3.08
C VAL A 118 -14.49 7.12 3.58
N LEU A 119 -13.37 7.83 3.46
CA LEU A 119 -12.07 7.39 3.97
C LEU A 119 -11.97 7.77 5.44
N ILE A 120 -11.68 6.79 6.29
CA ILE A 120 -11.64 6.92 7.75
C ILE A 120 -10.27 6.51 8.26
N ASP A 121 -9.99 6.81 9.55
CA ASP A 121 -8.76 6.42 10.25
C ASP A 121 -7.48 7.04 9.65
N TRP A 122 -7.45 8.35 9.59
CA TRP A 122 -6.33 9.17 9.12
C TRP A 122 -5.20 9.33 10.15
N GLN A 123 -5.11 8.45 11.14
CA GLN A 123 -4.10 8.56 12.21
C GLN A 123 -2.65 8.52 11.71
N PHE A 124 -2.41 7.91 10.55
CA PHE A 124 -1.11 7.88 9.87
C PHE A 124 -1.06 8.84 8.67
N GLY A 125 -2.06 9.72 8.54
CA GLY A 125 -2.15 10.67 7.43
C GLY A 125 -1.12 11.79 7.54
N GLY A 126 -0.50 12.14 6.41
CA GLY A 126 0.48 13.22 6.33
C GLY A 126 1.19 13.25 4.99
N ALA A 127 2.28 14.04 4.90
CA ALA A 127 3.06 14.14 3.68
C ALA A 127 3.71 12.81 3.31
N GLY A 128 3.36 12.29 2.14
CA GLY A 128 3.88 11.03 1.63
C GLY A 128 3.55 10.85 0.16
N PRO A 129 4.21 9.89 -0.54
CA PRO A 129 3.87 9.58 -1.91
C PRO A 129 2.49 8.93 -1.99
N GLY A 130 1.53 9.59 -2.66
CA GLY A 130 0.16 9.08 -2.80
C GLY A 130 0.07 7.71 -3.48
N ILE A 131 1.03 7.39 -4.34
CA ILE A 131 1.10 6.09 -5.01
C ILE A 131 1.29 4.92 -4.02
N CYS A 132 1.82 5.18 -2.81
CA CYS A 132 1.91 4.16 -1.76
C CYS A 132 0.54 3.76 -1.22
N ASP A 133 -0.38 4.71 -1.10
CA ASP A 133 -1.76 4.41 -0.74
C ASP A 133 -2.43 3.58 -1.83
N VAL A 134 -2.25 3.96 -3.09
CA VAL A 134 -2.82 3.24 -4.25
C VAL A 134 -2.34 1.80 -4.30
N ALA A 135 -1.03 1.58 -4.15
CA ALA A 135 -0.45 0.24 -4.13
C ALA A 135 -1.00 -0.59 -2.97
N MET A 136 -1.04 -0.02 -1.78
CA MET A 136 -1.58 -0.69 -0.61
C MET A 136 -3.04 -1.07 -0.81
N PHE A 137 -3.87 -0.14 -1.30
CA PHE A 137 -5.30 -0.38 -1.50
C PHE A 137 -5.56 -1.45 -2.55
N ILE A 138 -4.97 -1.35 -3.74
CA ILE A 138 -5.19 -2.32 -4.82
C ILE A 138 -4.76 -3.73 -4.39
N ILE A 139 -3.58 -3.85 -3.78
CA ILE A 139 -3.03 -5.14 -3.37
C ILE A 139 -3.82 -5.76 -2.21
N SER A 140 -4.28 -4.96 -1.24
CA SER A 140 -4.97 -5.49 -0.06
C SER A 140 -6.47 -5.71 -0.26
N SER A 141 -7.10 -5.00 -1.21
CA SER A 141 -8.57 -4.94 -1.35
C SER A 141 -9.15 -5.87 -2.39
N LEU A 142 -8.35 -6.37 -3.33
CA LEU A 142 -8.81 -7.23 -4.42
C LEU A 142 -8.28 -8.66 -4.27
N THR A 143 -9.01 -9.62 -4.81
CA THR A 143 -8.45 -10.96 -5.02
C THR A 143 -7.27 -10.88 -5.99
N VAL A 144 -6.39 -11.89 -5.96
CA VAL A 144 -5.23 -11.94 -6.87
C VAL A 144 -5.67 -11.90 -8.34
N GLU A 145 -6.76 -12.60 -8.67
CA GLU A 145 -7.30 -12.67 -10.02
C GLU A 145 -7.89 -11.33 -10.49
N GLU A 146 -8.70 -10.67 -9.64
CA GLU A 146 -9.26 -9.35 -9.93
C GLU A 146 -8.16 -8.31 -10.08
N ARG A 147 -7.15 -8.31 -9.19
CA ARG A 147 -6.01 -7.42 -9.31
C ARG A 147 -5.33 -7.61 -10.66
N ARG A 148 -4.94 -8.83 -11.02
CA ARG A 148 -4.26 -9.13 -12.29
C ARG A 148 -5.06 -8.71 -13.52
N THR A 149 -6.38 -8.83 -13.44
CA THR A 149 -7.28 -8.52 -14.56
C THR A 149 -7.52 -7.02 -14.70
N HIS A 150 -7.61 -6.28 -13.59
CA HIS A 150 -8.11 -4.91 -13.57
C HIS A 150 -7.09 -3.85 -13.13
N GLU A 151 -5.88 -4.25 -12.69
CA GLU A 151 -4.85 -3.35 -12.15
C GLU A 151 -4.56 -2.17 -13.08
N ASP A 152 -4.32 -2.42 -14.36
CA ASP A 152 -4.04 -1.37 -15.35
C ASP A 152 -5.18 -0.37 -15.49
N SER A 153 -6.43 -0.83 -15.52
CA SER A 153 -7.61 0.02 -15.65
C SER A 153 -7.86 0.86 -14.39
N LEU A 154 -7.60 0.28 -13.22
CA LEU A 154 -7.69 0.96 -11.93
C LEU A 154 -6.61 2.05 -11.79
N LEU A 155 -5.38 1.73 -12.15
CA LEU A 155 -4.27 2.67 -12.17
C LEU A 155 -4.51 3.81 -13.17
N LYS A 156 -5.05 3.49 -14.35
CA LYS A 156 -5.43 4.51 -15.33
C LYS A 156 -6.51 5.43 -14.78
N THR A 157 -7.53 4.89 -14.12
CA THR A 157 -8.59 5.69 -13.48
C THR A 157 -8.01 6.65 -12.43
N TYR A 158 -7.10 6.15 -11.58
CA TYR A 158 -6.44 6.99 -10.59
C TYR A 158 -5.62 8.10 -11.26
N HIS A 159 -4.80 7.76 -12.25
CA HIS A 159 -3.94 8.71 -12.98
C HIS A 159 -4.75 9.79 -13.70
N ASP A 160 -5.80 9.41 -14.42
CA ASP A 160 -6.64 10.34 -15.16
C ASP A 160 -7.32 11.38 -14.23
N VAL A 161 -7.72 10.96 -13.02
CA VAL A 161 -8.30 11.88 -12.02
C VAL A 161 -7.22 12.71 -11.33
N LEU A 162 -6.07 12.12 -11.02
CA LEU A 162 -4.95 12.80 -10.37
C LEU A 162 -4.45 13.97 -11.22
N THR A 163 -4.33 13.76 -12.53
CA THR A 163 -3.74 14.72 -13.48
C THR A 163 -4.76 15.58 -14.23
N ALA A 164 -6.06 15.44 -13.92
CA ALA A 164 -7.16 16.09 -14.65
C ALA A 164 -7.02 17.61 -14.79
N ASP A 165 -6.45 18.29 -13.79
CA ASP A 165 -6.26 19.75 -13.79
C ASP A 165 -5.00 20.21 -14.53
N GLY A 166 -4.14 19.28 -14.99
CA GLY A 166 -2.90 19.59 -15.72
C GLY A 166 -1.89 20.44 -14.93
N THR A 167 -1.96 20.45 -13.61
CA THR A 167 -1.15 21.31 -12.75
C THR A 167 0.28 20.80 -12.55
N PHE A 168 0.54 19.54 -12.89
CA PHE A 168 1.86 18.89 -12.77
C PHE A 168 2.03 17.82 -13.85
N ASP A 169 3.28 17.61 -14.24
CA ASP A 169 3.67 16.59 -15.21
C ASP A 169 4.02 15.30 -14.46
N TYR A 170 3.20 14.28 -14.63
CA TYR A 170 3.39 12.95 -14.07
C TYR A 170 2.78 11.94 -15.03
N SER A 171 3.61 11.39 -15.89
CA SER A 171 3.15 10.46 -16.91
C SER A 171 2.63 9.15 -16.29
N PHE A 172 1.74 8.46 -17.02
CA PHE A 172 1.27 7.15 -16.58
C PHE A 172 2.41 6.14 -16.45
N GLU A 173 3.42 6.23 -17.30
CA GLU A 173 4.58 5.35 -17.28
C GLU A 173 5.44 5.56 -16.02
N GLU A 174 5.67 6.81 -15.62
CA GLU A 174 6.34 7.15 -14.35
C GLU A 174 5.53 6.70 -13.16
N MET A 175 4.23 6.97 -13.16
CA MET A 175 3.33 6.52 -12.10
C MET A 175 3.31 4.99 -11.97
N PHE A 176 3.28 4.26 -13.07
CA PHE A 176 3.29 2.80 -13.04
C PHE A 176 4.63 2.26 -12.51
N PHE A 177 5.74 2.90 -12.86
CA PHE A 177 7.04 2.57 -12.28
C PHE A 177 7.06 2.79 -10.77
N ASP A 178 6.57 3.95 -10.31
CA ASP A 178 6.47 4.30 -8.90
C ASP A 178 5.49 3.37 -8.15
N TYR A 179 4.39 2.95 -8.78
CA TYR A 179 3.47 1.97 -8.23
C TYR A 179 4.16 0.63 -7.95
N ARG A 180 4.98 0.14 -8.87
CA ARG A 180 5.75 -1.10 -8.67
C ARG A 180 6.70 -0.96 -7.47
N ALA A 181 7.42 0.14 -7.37
CA ALA A 181 8.30 0.41 -6.24
C ALA A 181 7.52 0.57 -4.92
N ALA A 182 6.37 1.25 -4.98
CA ALA A 182 5.50 1.47 -3.81
C ALA A 182 4.90 0.17 -3.26
N ALA A 183 4.73 -0.87 -4.07
CA ALA A 183 4.29 -2.18 -3.61
C ALA A 183 5.20 -2.77 -2.52
N ALA A 184 6.47 -2.36 -2.42
CA ALA A 184 7.38 -2.74 -1.33
C ALA A 184 6.84 -2.33 0.05
N MET A 185 6.07 -1.21 0.14
CA MET A 185 5.40 -0.82 1.38
C MET A 185 4.38 -1.87 1.82
N THR A 186 3.65 -2.47 0.88
CA THR A 186 2.66 -3.50 1.20
C THR A 186 3.34 -4.78 1.72
N LEU A 187 4.52 -5.12 1.19
CA LEU A 187 5.34 -6.21 1.73
C LEU A 187 5.70 -5.93 3.20
N PHE A 188 6.14 -4.71 3.50
CA PHE A 188 6.48 -4.32 4.86
C PHE A 188 5.28 -4.37 5.81
N LYS A 189 4.12 -3.89 5.35
CA LYS A 189 2.87 -3.97 6.14
C LYS A 189 2.43 -5.40 6.40
N ALA A 190 2.61 -6.33 5.45
CA ALA A 190 2.34 -7.75 5.66
C ALA A 190 3.26 -8.35 6.74
N LEU A 191 4.54 -7.98 6.76
CA LEU A 191 5.47 -8.36 7.84
C LEU A 191 5.00 -7.85 9.20
N LEU A 192 4.61 -6.57 9.30
CA LEU A 192 4.12 -6.02 10.56
C LEU A 192 2.88 -6.76 11.06
N LYS A 193 1.91 -7.01 10.16
CA LYS A 193 0.68 -7.72 10.50
C LYS A 193 0.97 -9.14 10.98
N ALA A 194 1.85 -9.87 10.28
CA ALA A 194 2.29 -11.20 10.71
C ALA A 194 3.02 -11.18 12.07
N GLY A 195 3.85 -10.17 12.34
CA GLY A 195 4.54 -10.03 13.62
C GLY A 195 3.59 -9.79 14.79
N TRP A 196 2.53 -9.04 14.58
CA TRP A 196 1.50 -8.85 15.60
C TRP A 196 0.65 -10.10 15.82
N THR A 197 0.35 -10.86 14.78
CA THR A 197 -0.40 -12.12 14.90
C THR A 197 0.39 -13.21 15.59
N ALA A 198 1.70 -13.22 15.43
CA ALA A 198 2.59 -14.18 16.11
C ALA A 198 2.73 -13.94 17.62
N THR A 199 2.17 -12.84 18.14
CA THR A 199 2.21 -12.52 19.57
C THR A 199 1.27 -13.46 20.34
N PRO A 200 1.69 -14.10 21.47
CA PRO A 200 0.85 -14.96 22.25
C PRO A 200 -0.45 -14.28 22.70
N GLY A 201 -1.58 -14.93 22.48
CA GLY A 201 -2.91 -14.41 22.83
C GLY A 201 -3.61 -13.63 21.72
N SER A 202 -3.05 -13.57 20.52
CA SER A 202 -3.71 -13.00 19.35
C SER A 202 -4.99 -13.76 18.99
N ARG A 203 -6.01 -13.03 18.51
CA ARG A 203 -7.30 -13.60 18.12
C ARG A 203 -7.18 -14.40 16.82
N SER A 204 -7.97 -15.45 16.68
CA SER A 204 -7.93 -16.34 15.49
C SER A 204 -8.28 -15.62 14.17
N ASP A 205 -9.21 -14.66 14.20
CA ASP A 205 -9.61 -13.88 13.02
C ASP A 205 -8.46 -13.01 12.45
N ILE A 206 -7.52 -12.60 13.31
CA ILE A 206 -6.34 -11.85 12.86
C ILE A 206 -5.41 -12.74 12.02
N PHE A 207 -5.36 -14.05 12.29
CA PHE A 207 -4.57 -14.98 11.46
C PHE A 207 -5.13 -15.08 10.03
N GLU A 208 -6.45 -15.20 9.89
CA GLU A 208 -7.10 -15.27 8.57
C GLU A 208 -6.86 -13.99 7.76
N ILE A 209 -6.96 -12.83 8.40
CA ILE A 209 -6.67 -11.53 7.78
C ILE A 209 -5.19 -11.45 7.35
N SER A 210 -4.28 -11.91 8.22
CA SER A 210 -2.85 -11.93 7.91
C SER A 210 -2.54 -12.85 6.74
N ASP A 211 -3.16 -14.02 6.68
CA ASP A 211 -2.99 -14.98 5.59
C ASP A 211 -3.49 -14.41 4.26
N ALA A 212 -4.70 -13.84 4.23
CA ALA A 212 -5.27 -13.23 3.02
C ALA A 212 -4.40 -12.07 2.51
N LEU A 213 -3.94 -11.20 3.40
CA LEU A 213 -3.03 -10.12 3.04
C LEU A 213 -1.70 -10.65 2.51
N PHE A 214 -1.14 -11.68 3.17
CA PHE A 214 0.13 -12.27 2.76
C PHE A 214 0.03 -12.90 1.36
N GLU A 215 -1.01 -13.69 1.08
CA GLU A 215 -1.21 -14.33 -0.23
C GLU A 215 -1.32 -13.29 -1.36
N ARG A 216 -2.09 -12.21 -1.14
CA ARG A 216 -2.22 -11.10 -2.10
C ARG A 216 -0.88 -10.38 -2.31
N THR A 217 -0.16 -10.12 -1.22
CA THR A 217 1.11 -9.41 -1.26
C THR A 217 2.21 -10.28 -1.87
N LEU A 218 2.20 -11.60 -1.63
CA LEU A 218 3.12 -12.55 -2.25
C LEU A 218 2.92 -12.59 -3.77
N ALA A 219 1.67 -12.65 -4.23
CA ALA A 219 1.36 -12.59 -5.65
C ALA A 219 1.82 -11.26 -6.27
N ALA A 220 1.63 -10.13 -5.58
CA ALA A 220 2.12 -8.83 -6.03
C ALA A 220 3.65 -8.78 -6.10
N ALA A 221 4.36 -9.40 -5.14
CA ALA A 221 5.81 -9.50 -5.17
C ALA A 221 6.32 -10.27 -6.40
N GLN A 222 5.61 -11.32 -6.80
CA GLN A 222 5.93 -12.11 -8.00
C GLN A 222 5.63 -11.35 -9.30
N ASP A 223 4.51 -10.66 -9.37
CA ASP A 223 4.03 -10.00 -10.59
C ASP A 223 4.73 -8.66 -10.86
N LEU A 224 4.99 -7.87 -9.82
CA LEU A 224 5.46 -6.49 -9.92
C LEU A 224 6.96 -6.31 -9.69
N ALA A 225 7.63 -7.30 -9.09
CA ALA A 225 9.05 -7.23 -8.69
C ALA A 225 9.40 -5.91 -7.96
N PRO A 226 8.70 -5.59 -6.85
CA PRO A 226 8.77 -4.26 -6.20
C PRO A 226 10.17 -3.91 -5.69
N VAL A 227 10.94 -4.88 -5.22
CA VAL A 227 12.30 -4.62 -4.72
C VAL A 227 13.24 -4.23 -5.84
N GLU A 228 13.10 -4.81 -7.03
CA GLU A 228 13.89 -4.44 -8.21
C GLU A 228 13.54 -3.03 -8.67
N ALA A 229 12.24 -2.72 -8.78
CA ALA A 229 11.77 -1.37 -9.11
C ALA A 229 12.25 -0.34 -8.08
N LEU A 230 12.18 -0.67 -6.79
CA LEU A 230 12.63 0.22 -5.72
C LEU A 230 14.15 0.46 -5.76
N LYS A 231 14.95 -0.57 -5.98
CA LYS A 231 16.41 -0.43 -6.17
C LYS A 231 16.76 0.47 -7.35
N GLU A 232 16.06 0.30 -8.45
CA GLU A 232 16.23 1.15 -9.64
C GLU A 232 15.84 2.60 -9.33
N ALA A 233 14.71 2.85 -8.67
CA ALA A 233 14.26 4.18 -8.25
C ALA A 233 15.30 4.86 -7.33
N MET A 234 15.83 4.13 -6.35
CA MET A 234 16.87 4.62 -5.45
C MET A 234 18.18 4.96 -6.19
N ALA A 235 18.51 4.23 -7.26
CA ALA A 235 19.68 4.51 -8.08
C ALA A 235 19.51 5.76 -8.95
N ARG A 236 18.32 6.01 -9.50
CA ARG A 236 17.98 7.21 -10.29
C ARG A 236 18.13 8.50 -9.48
N ASN A 237 17.75 8.49 -8.19
CA ASN A 237 17.84 9.66 -7.31
C ASN A 237 19.27 9.98 -6.82
N ARG A 238 20.25 9.10 -7.05
CA ARG A 238 21.66 9.31 -6.69
C ARG A 238 22.51 9.85 -7.85
N ALA A 239 21.96 9.89 -9.04
CA ALA A 239 22.60 10.39 -10.26
C ALA A 239 22.25 11.85 -10.53
#